data_906833cffbf986750f05234f1df9fc3e
#
_entry.id   906833cffbf986750f05234f1df9fc3e
#
_cell.length_a   1.000
_cell.length_b   1.000
_cell.length_c   1.000
_cell.angle_alpha   90.00
_cell.angle_beta   90.00
_cell.angle_gamma   90.00
#
_symmetry.space_group_name_H-M   'P 1'
#
loop_
_entity.id
_entity.type
_entity.pdbx_description
1 polymer ?
#
loop_
_entity_poly.entity_id
_entity_poly.type
_entity_poly.pdbx_seq_one_letter_code
_entity_poly.pdbx_strand_id
1 'polypeptide(L)'
;MMTTNAFRSNAYRVLRVPASASAADIHKAADKMKRAEPGLYRMSEIDIPELGDVPRGRADINAAVARLANPVHRLMDRLLWFCQLPKPGGAQGMSSHMDPSGHDAALRDVIHLTTTQAGLDESGLAAWVKALRAWHAVTSDDDYWFLSLINEDQGGFEPPATTQEVDAVRSDAVRIAAEPLIIAAREAALMPENKDTVRRVLIALSSLRDTGQWVAATMDDIATIGEMARMAVG
;
A
#
# COMPACT_ATOMS: atom_id res chain seq x y z
N MET A 1 3.70 14.49 -0.35
CA MET A 1 4.43 13.73 0.72
C MET A 1 3.51 12.78 1.49
N MET A 2 2.47 12.22 0.84
CA MET A 2 1.48 11.34 1.51
C MET A 2 1.82 9.84 1.46
N THR A 3 2.54 9.36 0.50
CA THR A 3 2.59 7.93 0.15
C THR A 3 3.57 7.10 0.96
N THR A 4 4.76 7.61 1.25
CA THR A 4 5.66 6.94 2.21
C THR A 4 4.99 6.85 3.58
N ASN A 5 4.06 7.76 3.85
CA ASN A 5 3.31 7.81 5.10
C ASN A 5 2.25 6.70 5.20
N ALA A 6 1.61 6.30 4.10
CA ALA A 6 0.59 5.23 4.13
C ALA A 6 1.16 3.88 4.56
N PHE A 7 2.35 3.52 4.06
CA PHE A 7 3.04 2.31 4.51
C PHE A 7 3.63 2.47 5.91
N ARG A 8 4.20 3.65 6.23
CA ARG A 8 4.82 3.92 7.53
C ARG A 8 3.80 3.93 8.67
N SER A 9 2.65 4.57 8.45
CA SER A 9 1.59 4.73 9.45
C SER A 9 0.48 3.69 9.36
N ASN A 10 0.68 2.62 8.59
CA ASN A 10 -0.28 1.54 8.45
C ASN A 10 -0.65 0.96 9.83
N ALA A 11 -1.95 0.85 10.12
CA ALA A 11 -2.41 0.48 11.44
C ALA A 11 -2.07 -0.97 11.83
N TYR A 12 -2.05 -1.90 10.87
CA TYR A 12 -1.58 -3.27 11.09
C TYR A 12 -0.09 -3.29 11.46
N ARG A 13 0.71 -2.43 10.80
CA ARG A 13 2.13 -2.25 11.13
C ARG A 13 2.32 -1.69 12.53
N VAL A 14 1.58 -0.66 12.91
CA VAL A 14 1.62 -0.06 14.25
C VAL A 14 1.33 -1.11 15.30
N LEU A 15 0.30 -1.93 15.10
CA LEU A 15 -0.16 -2.98 16.03
C LEU A 15 0.63 -4.28 15.91
N ARG A 16 1.54 -4.40 14.93
CA ARG A 16 2.37 -5.60 14.69
C ARG A 16 1.54 -6.87 14.47
N VAL A 17 0.50 -6.75 13.71
CA VAL A 17 -0.36 -7.86 13.30
C VAL A 17 -0.39 -8.00 11.78
N PRO A 18 -0.63 -9.20 11.23
CA PRO A 18 -0.83 -9.37 9.80
C PRO A 18 -2.12 -8.71 9.34
N ALA A 19 -2.22 -8.41 8.06
CA ALA A 19 -3.44 -7.88 7.46
C ALA A 19 -4.62 -8.88 7.54
N SER A 20 -4.34 -10.16 7.75
CA SER A 20 -5.32 -11.23 8.00
C SER A 20 -5.79 -11.33 9.47
N ALA A 21 -5.30 -10.44 10.37
CA ALA A 21 -5.68 -10.48 11.78
C ALA A 21 -7.18 -10.20 11.97
N SER A 22 -7.80 -10.95 12.89
CA SER A 22 -9.19 -10.71 13.31
C SER A 22 -9.32 -9.48 14.22
N ALA A 23 -10.54 -9.00 14.42
CA ALA A 23 -10.82 -7.94 15.38
C ALA A 23 -10.32 -8.29 16.80
N ALA A 24 -10.49 -9.52 17.21
CA ALA A 24 -10.00 -10.03 18.50
C ALA A 24 -8.47 -9.98 18.60
N ASP A 25 -7.76 -10.35 17.52
CA ASP A 25 -6.29 -10.30 17.47
C ASP A 25 -5.78 -8.85 17.55
N ILE A 26 -6.45 -7.93 16.85
CA ILE A 26 -6.15 -6.50 16.89
C ILE A 26 -6.27 -5.96 18.31
N HIS A 27 -7.40 -6.22 18.98
CA HIS A 27 -7.60 -5.78 20.36
C HIS A 27 -6.59 -6.39 21.33
N LYS A 28 -6.33 -7.69 21.20
CA LYS A 28 -5.34 -8.40 22.02
C LYS A 28 -3.94 -7.83 21.84
N ALA A 29 -3.54 -7.53 20.60
CA ALA A 29 -2.25 -6.91 20.30
C ALA A 29 -2.16 -5.51 20.90
N ALA A 30 -3.19 -4.68 20.71
CA ALA A 30 -3.26 -3.34 21.26
C ALA A 30 -3.15 -3.33 22.79
N ASP A 31 -3.89 -4.21 23.48
CA ASP A 31 -3.86 -4.32 24.93
C ASP A 31 -2.51 -4.80 25.46
N LYS A 32 -1.90 -5.76 24.77
CA LYS A 32 -0.54 -6.22 25.09
C LYS A 32 0.47 -5.08 24.98
N MET A 33 0.39 -4.30 23.91
CA MET A 33 1.31 -3.19 23.68
C MET A 33 1.11 -2.04 24.69
N LYS A 34 -0.14 -1.74 25.08
CA LYS A 34 -0.45 -0.70 26.09
C LYS A 34 0.05 -1.04 27.49
N ARG A 35 0.21 -2.34 27.81
CA ARG A 35 0.71 -2.84 29.10
C ARG A 35 2.23 -2.96 29.15
N ALA A 36 2.88 -2.98 28.00
CA ALA A 36 4.32 -3.13 27.95
C ALA A 36 5.05 -1.83 28.27
N GLU A 37 6.29 -1.97 28.75
CA GLU A 37 7.13 -0.82 29.00
C GLU A 37 7.47 -0.05 27.71
N PRO A 38 7.51 1.29 27.76
CA PRO A 38 7.91 2.10 26.62
C PRO A 38 9.31 1.68 26.12
N GLY A 39 9.41 1.36 24.84
CA GLY A 39 10.66 0.98 24.19
C GLY A 39 10.89 -0.53 24.01
N LEU A 40 10.04 -1.39 24.61
CA LEU A 40 10.16 -2.85 24.44
C LEU A 40 9.79 -3.30 23.00
N TYR A 41 9.06 -2.48 22.26
CA TYR A 41 8.61 -2.75 20.89
C TYR A 41 9.44 -1.98 19.84
N ARG A 42 10.73 -1.93 20.02
CA ARG A 42 11.63 -1.54 18.92
C ARG A 42 11.55 -2.62 17.84
N MET A 43 12.00 -2.32 16.65
CA MET A 43 11.88 -3.15 15.45
C MET A 43 11.70 -4.64 15.73
N SER A 44 10.70 -5.26 15.11
CA SER A 44 10.49 -6.69 15.16
C SER A 44 10.87 -7.32 13.82
N GLU A 45 11.06 -8.64 13.82
CA GLU A 45 11.25 -9.46 12.61
C GLU A 45 10.10 -9.32 11.58
N ILE A 46 9.02 -8.67 11.98
CA ILE A 46 7.78 -8.45 11.21
C ILE A 46 7.81 -7.08 10.51
N ASP A 47 8.71 -6.19 10.92
CA ASP A 47 8.77 -4.83 10.38
C ASP A 47 9.68 -4.76 9.14
N ILE A 48 9.43 -3.78 8.30
CA ILE A 48 10.25 -3.49 7.13
C ILE A 48 11.25 -2.41 7.53
N PRO A 49 12.55 -2.74 7.66
CA PRO A 49 13.56 -1.79 8.10
C PRO A 49 13.61 -0.53 7.24
N GLU A 50 13.37 -0.67 5.95
CA GLU A 50 13.41 0.41 4.96
C GLU A 50 12.33 1.48 5.21
N LEU A 51 11.23 1.11 5.88
CA LEU A 51 10.18 2.07 6.27
C LEU A 51 10.55 2.88 7.52
N GLY A 52 11.65 2.56 8.19
CA GLY A 52 12.10 3.22 9.41
C GLY A 52 11.22 2.92 10.64
N ASP A 53 11.49 3.61 11.72
CA ASP A 53 10.78 3.41 12.99
C ASP A 53 9.31 3.84 12.93
N VAL A 54 8.47 3.12 13.66
CA VAL A 54 7.05 3.44 13.83
C VAL A 54 6.81 3.91 15.26
N PRO A 55 6.19 5.09 15.45
CA PRO A 55 5.73 5.50 16.76
C PRO A 55 4.72 4.49 17.32
N ARG A 56 4.93 4.04 18.55
CA ARG A 56 4.05 3.09 19.25
C ARG A 56 3.74 3.52 20.68
N GLY A 57 3.52 4.83 20.84
CA GLY A 57 2.97 5.34 22.08
C GLY A 57 1.50 4.94 22.26
N ARG A 58 0.96 5.13 23.46
CA ARG A 58 -0.44 4.82 23.75
C ARG A 58 -1.42 5.55 22.80
N ALA A 59 -1.10 6.78 22.42
CA ALA A 59 -1.90 7.55 21.47
C ALA A 59 -1.89 6.90 20.07
N ASP A 60 -0.71 6.49 19.59
CA ASP A 60 -0.55 5.86 18.27
C ASP A 60 -1.29 4.52 18.20
N ILE A 61 -1.21 3.71 19.27
CA ILE A 61 -1.94 2.44 19.38
C ILE A 61 -3.46 2.67 19.33
N ASN A 62 -3.96 3.67 20.09
CA ASN A 62 -5.39 4.00 20.08
C ASN A 62 -5.84 4.52 18.70
N ALA A 63 -5.04 5.35 18.06
CA ALA A 63 -5.33 5.85 16.71
C ALA A 63 -5.37 4.71 15.69
N ALA A 64 -4.45 3.74 15.77
CA ALA A 64 -4.43 2.56 14.91
C ALA A 64 -5.70 1.70 15.11
N VAL A 65 -6.10 1.43 16.34
CA VAL A 65 -7.34 0.68 16.63
C VAL A 65 -8.57 1.44 16.09
N ALA A 66 -8.66 2.76 16.34
CA ALA A 66 -9.76 3.57 15.84
C ALA A 66 -9.81 3.62 14.31
N ARG A 67 -8.65 3.64 13.65
CA ARG A 67 -8.54 3.59 12.19
C ARG A 67 -9.08 2.27 11.63
N LEU A 68 -8.73 1.14 12.26
CA LEU A 68 -9.20 -0.19 11.85
C LEU A 68 -10.68 -0.45 12.19
N ALA A 69 -11.30 0.36 13.05
CA ALA A 69 -12.74 0.33 13.29
C ALA A 69 -13.55 0.85 12.08
N ASN A 70 -12.96 1.69 11.22
CA ASN A 70 -13.60 2.16 10.00
C ASN A 70 -13.35 1.15 8.85
N PRO A 71 -14.40 0.61 8.20
CA PRO A 71 -14.25 -0.42 7.16
C PRO A 71 -13.36 0.00 5.98
N VAL A 72 -13.55 1.21 5.45
CA VAL A 72 -12.77 1.72 4.31
C VAL A 72 -11.29 1.85 4.67
N HIS A 73 -11.00 2.44 5.84
CA HIS A 73 -9.61 2.56 6.30
C HIS A 73 -9.00 1.20 6.59
N ARG A 74 -9.76 0.26 7.15
CA ARG A 74 -9.31 -1.10 7.42
C ARG A 74 -8.99 -1.85 6.15
N LEU A 75 -9.85 -1.80 5.12
CA LEU A 75 -9.60 -2.40 3.81
C LEU A 75 -8.35 -1.79 3.14
N MET A 76 -8.20 -0.46 3.22
CA MET A 76 -7.05 0.24 2.68
C MET A 76 -5.75 -0.17 3.39
N ASP A 77 -5.76 -0.20 4.71
CA ASP A 77 -4.59 -0.59 5.50
C ASP A 77 -4.25 -2.08 5.30
N ARG A 78 -5.28 -2.94 5.12
CA ARG A 78 -5.10 -4.36 4.77
C ARG A 78 -4.44 -4.53 3.41
N LEU A 79 -4.91 -3.80 2.41
CA LEU A 79 -4.34 -3.82 1.06
C LEU A 79 -2.86 -3.39 1.07
N LEU A 80 -2.49 -2.44 1.91
CA LEU A 80 -1.14 -1.88 2.01
C LEU A 80 -0.28 -2.54 3.09
N TRP A 81 -0.65 -3.74 3.56
CA TRP A 81 0.12 -4.49 4.53
C TRP A 81 0.14 -5.99 4.20
N PHE A 82 1.12 -6.70 4.75
CA PHE A 82 1.35 -8.12 4.45
C PHE A 82 0.25 -9.02 5.02
N CYS A 83 -0.29 -9.88 4.17
CA CYS A 83 -1.29 -10.88 4.56
C CYS A 83 -0.69 -11.96 5.44
N GLN A 84 0.58 -12.31 5.20
CA GLN A 84 1.33 -13.27 6.01
C GLN A 84 2.58 -12.61 6.56
N LEU A 85 2.67 -12.56 7.87
CA LEU A 85 3.93 -12.22 8.52
C LEU A 85 4.84 -13.44 8.49
N PRO A 86 6.12 -13.28 8.14
CA PRO A 86 7.09 -14.38 8.22
C PRO A 86 7.11 -14.90 9.65
N LYS A 87 6.76 -16.17 9.84
CA LYS A 87 6.83 -16.82 11.16
C LYS A 87 8.28 -17.21 11.41
N PRO A 88 8.87 -16.83 12.56
CA PRO A 88 10.09 -17.45 13.01
C PRO A 88 9.87 -18.97 13.15
N GLY A 89 10.58 -19.77 12.35
CA GLY A 89 10.52 -21.22 12.46
C GLY A 89 9.69 -22.00 11.43
N GLY A 90 9.24 -21.38 10.34
CA GLY A 90 8.87 -22.10 9.11
C GLY A 90 7.62 -22.99 9.15
N ALA A 91 6.74 -22.86 10.13
CA ALA A 91 5.46 -23.55 10.09
C ALA A 91 4.46 -22.76 9.22
N GLN A 92 4.29 -23.19 7.97
CA GLN A 92 3.17 -22.76 7.14
C GLN A 92 1.87 -23.23 7.77
N GLY A 93 1.19 -22.31 8.45
CA GLY A 93 -0.19 -22.53 8.86
C GLY A 93 -1.06 -22.55 7.61
N MET A 94 -1.50 -23.74 7.21
CA MET A 94 -2.55 -23.89 6.22
C MET A 94 -3.82 -23.24 6.76
N SER A 95 -4.22 -22.15 6.20
CA SER A 95 -5.61 -21.73 6.05
C SER A 95 -5.68 -20.39 5.32
N SER A 96 -5.85 -20.42 4.06
CA SER A 96 -6.78 -19.61 3.29
C SER A 96 -6.52 -19.86 1.80
N HIS A 97 -7.59 -19.93 1.05
CA HIS A 97 -7.58 -20.07 -0.39
C HIS A 97 -7.05 -18.82 -1.15
N MET A 98 -6.60 -17.79 -0.42
CA MET A 98 -5.81 -16.70 -0.99
C MET A 98 -4.40 -17.19 -1.23
N ASP A 99 -3.85 -16.97 -2.41
CA ASP A 99 -2.41 -17.00 -2.60
C ASP A 99 -1.81 -15.66 -2.11
N PRO A 100 -1.46 -15.55 -0.83
CA PRO A 100 -0.92 -14.31 -0.28
C PRO A 100 0.49 -14.03 -0.82
N SER A 101 1.10 -15.00 -1.50
CA SER A 101 2.45 -14.86 -2.03
C SER A 101 2.50 -13.82 -3.15
N GLY A 102 1.49 -13.78 -4.02
CA GLY A 102 1.40 -12.80 -5.09
C GLY A 102 1.20 -11.38 -4.57
N HIS A 103 0.27 -11.17 -3.64
CA HIS A 103 0.02 -9.88 -3.00
C HIS A 103 1.25 -9.38 -2.24
N ASP A 104 1.79 -10.20 -1.35
CA ASP A 104 2.91 -9.82 -0.49
C ASP A 104 4.19 -9.57 -1.29
N ALA A 105 4.39 -10.29 -2.40
CA ALA A 105 5.49 -10.04 -3.33
C ALA A 105 5.34 -8.70 -4.06
N ALA A 106 4.17 -8.43 -4.64
CA ALA A 106 3.89 -7.18 -5.33
C ALA A 106 4.00 -5.96 -4.39
N LEU A 107 3.46 -6.10 -3.17
CA LEU A 107 3.57 -5.07 -2.13
C LEU A 107 5.03 -4.78 -1.76
N ARG A 108 5.86 -5.81 -1.61
CA ARG A 108 7.27 -5.67 -1.29
C ARG A 108 8.02 -4.91 -2.38
N ASP A 109 7.75 -5.22 -3.65
CA ASP A 109 8.36 -4.51 -4.78
C ASP A 109 7.98 -3.02 -4.77
N VAL A 110 6.70 -2.67 -4.56
CA VAL A 110 6.24 -1.29 -4.46
C VAL A 110 6.90 -0.56 -3.28
N ILE A 111 6.95 -1.18 -2.10
CA ILE A 111 7.60 -0.61 -0.92
C ILE A 111 9.08 -0.38 -1.18
N HIS A 112 9.78 -1.37 -1.75
CA HIS A 112 11.19 -1.26 -2.07
C HIS A 112 11.48 -0.07 -3.00
N LEU A 113 10.75 0.06 -4.10
CA LEU A 113 10.91 1.17 -5.04
C LEU A 113 10.61 2.52 -4.39
N THR A 114 9.60 2.57 -3.51
CA THR A 114 9.23 3.79 -2.78
C THR A 114 10.31 4.21 -1.77
N THR A 115 10.93 3.26 -1.09
CA THR A 115 11.89 3.52 -0.01
C THR A 115 13.30 3.76 -0.53
N THR A 116 13.68 3.10 -1.61
CA THR A 116 15.00 3.29 -2.25
C THR A 116 15.05 4.53 -3.14
N GLN A 117 13.92 5.26 -3.29
CA GLN A 117 13.79 6.37 -4.23
C GLN A 117 14.32 5.96 -5.61
N ALA A 118 13.83 4.80 -6.09
CA ALA A 118 14.25 4.26 -7.38
C ALA A 118 14.22 5.37 -8.44
N GLY A 119 15.34 5.54 -9.13
CA GLY A 119 15.54 6.64 -10.05
C GLY A 119 14.46 6.69 -11.14
N LEU A 120 14.26 7.85 -11.71
CA LEU A 120 13.42 8.06 -12.91
C LEU A 120 14.22 7.80 -14.20
N ASP A 121 15.34 7.11 -14.12
CA ASP A 121 16.06 6.59 -15.26
C ASP A 121 15.34 5.39 -15.91
N GLU A 122 15.84 4.93 -17.02
CA GLU A 122 15.20 3.84 -17.77
C GLU A 122 15.05 2.56 -16.93
N SER A 123 16.06 2.22 -16.15
CA SER A 123 16.05 1.00 -15.31
C SER A 123 15.07 1.11 -14.15
N GLY A 124 15.03 2.26 -13.48
CA GLY A 124 14.08 2.52 -12.39
C GLY A 124 12.64 2.54 -12.88
N LEU A 125 12.37 3.16 -14.02
CA LEU A 125 11.03 3.17 -14.62
C LEU A 125 10.59 1.77 -15.07
N ALA A 126 11.49 0.95 -15.62
CA ALA A 126 11.17 -0.44 -15.95
C ALA A 126 10.81 -1.25 -14.70
N ALA A 127 11.52 -1.03 -13.59
CA ALA A 127 11.21 -1.66 -12.31
C ALA A 127 9.85 -1.21 -11.77
N TRP A 128 9.52 0.09 -11.83
CA TRP A 128 8.21 0.60 -11.46
C TRP A 128 7.08 0.01 -12.30
N VAL A 129 7.22 -0.04 -13.63
CA VAL A 129 6.22 -0.65 -14.52
C VAL A 129 5.99 -2.12 -14.17
N LYS A 130 7.07 -2.87 -13.90
CA LYS A 130 6.97 -4.27 -13.49
C LYS A 130 6.21 -4.42 -12.16
N ALA A 131 6.57 -3.65 -11.14
CA ALA A 131 5.93 -3.71 -9.82
C ALA A 131 4.45 -3.33 -9.88
N LEU A 132 4.12 -2.26 -10.61
CA LEU A 132 2.74 -1.80 -10.76
C LEU A 132 1.88 -2.77 -11.58
N ARG A 133 2.43 -3.47 -12.57
CA ARG A 133 1.73 -4.56 -13.27
C ARG A 133 1.45 -5.74 -12.35
N ALA A 134 2.42 -6.14 -11.53
CA ALA A 134 2.21 -7.21 -10.56
C ALA A 134 1.14 -6.82 -9.52
N TRP A 135 1.20 -5.58 -9.03
CA TRP A 135 0.19 -5.03 -8.13
C TRP A 135 -1.21 -5.02 -8.75
N HIS A 136 -1.30 -4.55 -10.01
CA HIS A 136 -2.57 -4.54 -10.73
C HIS A 136 -3.14 -5.94 -10.94
N ALA A 137 -2.30 -6.92 -11.28
CA ALA A 137 -2.75 -8.30 -11.45
C ALA A 137 -3.45 -8.84 -10.20
N VAL A 138 -2.90 -8.54 -9.02
CA VAL A 138 -3.51 -8.92 -7.73
C VAL A 138 -4.80 -8.14 -7.45
N THR A 139 -4.76 -6.81 -7.62
CA THR A 139 -5.90 -5.95 -7.28
C THR A 139 -7.04 -6.00 -8.30
N SER A 140 -6.81 -6.58 -9.46
CA SER A 140 -7.85 -6.86 -10.47
C SER A 140 -8.54 -8.20 -10.26
N ASP A 141 -7.96 -9.07 -9.45
CA ASP A 141 -8.50 -10.40 -9.17
C ASP A 141 -9.75 -10.28 -8.28
N ASP A 142 -10.89 -10.76 -8.79
CA ASP A 142 -12.15 -10.75 -8.06
C ASP A 142 -12.10 -11.67 -6.85
N ASP A 143 -11.36 -12.76 -6.92
CA ASP A 143 -11.19 -13.70 -5.80
C ASP A 143 -10.45 -13.03 -4.63
N TYR A 144 -9.49 -12.14 -4.89
CA TYR A 144 -8.82 -11.36 -3.85
C TYR A 144 -9.82 -10.55 -3.02
N TRP A 145 -10.73 -9.83 -3.69
CA TRP A 145 -11.71 -8.98 -3.02
C TRP A 145 -12.83 -9.77 -2.37
N PHE A 146 -13.26 -10.84 -2.99
CA PHE A 146 -14.24 -11.77 -2.41
C PHE A 146 -13.72 -12.38 -1.09
N LEU A 147 -12.47 -12.83 -1.09
CA LEU A 147 -11.84 -13.36 0.12
C LEU A 147 -11.61 -12.27 1.18
N SER A 148 -11.37 -11.03 0.76
CA SER A 148 -11.30 -9.91 1.69
C SER A 148 -12.63 -9.69 2.42
N LEU A 149 -13.78 -9.81 1.74
CA LEU A 149 -15.11 -9.75 2.35
C LEU A 149 -15.37 -10.92 3.30
N ILE A 150 -14.98 -12.14 2.91
CA ILE A 150 -15.06 -13.31 3.81
C ILE A 150 -14.24 -13.08 5.07
N ASN A 151 -13.04 -12.54 4.94
CA ASN A 151 -12.20 -12.21 6.09
C ASN A 151 -12.80 -11.14 6.99
N GLU A 152 -13.57 -10.19 6.45
CA GLU A 152 -14.29 -9.18 7.23
C GLU A 152 -15.37 -9.85 8.10
N ASP A 153 -16.18 -10.72 7.50
CA ASP A 153 -17.26 -11.42 8.19
C ASP A 153 -16.72 -12.40 9.25
N GLN A 154 -15.77 -13.26 8.85
CA GLN A 154 -15.16 -14.24 9.74
C GLN A 154 -14.24 -13.61 10.81
N GLY A 155 -13.68 -12.45 10.52
CA GLY A 155 -12.80 -11.70 11.43
C GLY A 155 -13.53 -11.03 12.59
N GLY A 156 -14.87 -11.03 12.59
CA GLY A 156 -15.67 -10.43 13.65
C GLY A 156 -15.55 -8.91 13.73
N PHE A 157 -15.42 -8.24 12.60
CA PHE A 157 -15.40 -6.78 12.53
C PHE A 157 -16.82 -6.20 12.58
N GLU A 158 -17.00 -5.15 13.35
CA GLU A 158 -18.26 -4.42 13.48
C GLU A 158 -18.04 -2.92 13.29
N PRO A 159 -18.64 -2.30 12.24
CA PRO A 159 -19.34 -2.96 11.14
C PRO A 159 -18.38 -3.70 10.19
N PRO A 160 -18.82 -4.80 9.55
CA PRO A 160 -18.06 -5.42 8.48
C PRO A 160 -18.06 -4.51 7.25
N ALA A 161 -17.07 -4.69 6.36
CA ALA A 161 -17.03 -3.95 5.12
C ALA A 161 -18.11 -4.43 4.15
N THR A 162 -18.72 -3.50 3.45
CA THR A 162 -19.70 -3.73 2.38
C THR A 162 -19.02 -3.88 1.02
N THR A 163 -19.73 -4.47 0.05
CA THR A 163 -19.25 -4.56 -1.33
C THR A 163 -18.96 -3.16 -1.90
N GLN A 164 -19.78 -2.16 -1.59
CA GLN A 164 -19.55 -0.79 -2.05
C GLN A 164 -18.24 -0.19 -1.51
N GLU A 165 -17.90 -0.48 -0.26
CA GLU A 165 -16.64 -0.03 0.34
C GLU A 165 -15.44 -0.77 -0.26
N VAL A 166 -15.59 -2.05 -0.57
CA VAL A 166 -14.57 -2.83 -1.31
C VAL A 166 -14.35 -2.23 -2.69
N ASP A 167 -15.41 -1.94 -3.45
CA ASP A 167 -15.31 -1.35 -4.78
C ASP A 167 -14.63 0.03 -4.75
N ALA A 168 -14.91 0.83 -3.74
CA ALA A 168 -14.26 2.13 -3.55
C ALA A 168 -12.75 1.97 -3.30
N VAL A 169 -12.34 1.04 -2.43
CA VAL A 169 -10.92 0.77 -2.16
C VAL A 169 -10.23 0.17 -3.38
N ARG A 170 -10.90 -0.74 -4.09
CA ARG A 170 -10.39 -1.36 -5.31
C ARG A 170 -10.09 -0.32 -6.40
N SER A 171 -10.98 0.65 -6.59
CA SER A 171 -10.77 1.72 -7.58
C SER A 171 -9.54 2.58 -7.28
N ASP A 172 -9.19 2.74 -6.01
CA ASP A 172 -8.05 3.53 -5.57
C ASP A 172 -6.75 2.73 -5.44
N ALA A 173 -6.83 1.40 -5.38
CA ALA A 173 -5.71 0.52 -5.04
C ALA A 173 -4.48 0.74 -5.92
N VAL A 174 -4.69 0.90 -7.22
CA VAL A 174 -3.60 1.07 -8.18
C VAL A 174 -3.03 2.48 -8.13
N ARG A 175 -3.89 3.48 -8.01
CA ARG A 175 -3.48 4.89 -7.88
C ARG A 175 -2.57 5.07 -6.66
N ILE A 176 -2.92 4.45 -5.54
CA ILE A 176 -2.14 4.53 -4.31
C ILE A 176 -0.75 3.93 -4.49
N ALA A 177 -0.63 2.78 -5.17
CA ALA A 177 0.66 2.18 -5.46
C ALA A 177 1.51 3.03 -6.44
N ALA A 178 0.87 3.72 -7.38
CA ALA A 178 1.52 4.59 -8.36
C ALA A 178 1.85 6.00 -7.82
N GLU A 179 1.25 6.42 -6.71
CA GLU A 179 1.36 7.78 -6.17
C GLU A 179 2.81 8.25 -5.98
N PRO A 180 3.79 7.43 -5.49
CA PRO A 180 5.18 7.86 -5.39
C PRO A 180 5.78 8.25 -6.75
N LEU A 181 5.47 7.48 -7.78
CA LEU A 181 5.92 7.76 -9.13
C LEU A 181 5.25 9.02 -9.70
N ILE A 182 3.97 9.21 -9.43
CA ILE A 182 3.21 10.40 -9.82
C ILE A 182 3.78 11.66 -9.15
N ILE A 183 4.08 11.59 -7.85
CA ILE A 183 4.69 12.72 -7.12
C ILE A 183 6.07 13.05 -7.71
N ALA A 184 6.93 12.05 -7.90
CA ALA A 184 8.24 12.27 -8.49
C ALA A 184 8.17 12.87 -9.90
N ALA A 185 7.18 12.46 -10.70
CA ALA A 185 6.93 13.04 -12.02
C ALA A 185 6.46 14.50 -11.94
N ARG A 186 5.60 14.85 -10.99
CA ARG A 186 5.15 16.25 -10.77
C ARG A 186 6.30 17.13 -10.34
N GLU A 187 7.13 16.67 -9.41
CA GLU A 187 8.33 17.41 -8.99
C GLU A 187 9.31 17.60 -10.14
N ALA A 188 9.55 16.58 -10.95
CA ALA A 188 10.38 16.69 -12.14
C ALA A 188 9.79 17.66 -13.19
N ALA A 189 8.47 17.73 -13.33
CA ALA A 189 7.79 18.62 -14.28
C ALA A 189 7.96 20.11 -13.95
N LEU A 190 8.28 20.46 -12.71
CA LEU A 190 8.56 21.84 -12.30
C LEU A 190 9.96 22.33 -12.73
N MET A 191 10.82 21.43 -13.20
CA MET A 191 12.20 21.71 -13.57
C MET A 191 12.36 21.58 -15.10
N PRO A 192 12.61 22.67 -15.84
CA PRO A 192 12.71 22.64 -17.31
C PRO A 192 13.73 21.65 -17.86
N GLU A 193 14.81 21.42 -17.13
CA GLU A 193 15.88 20.48 -17.47
C GLU A 193 15.44 19.01 -17.45
N ASN A 194 14.34 18.70 -16.76
CA ASN A 194 13.85 17.33 -16.55
C ASN A 194 12.81 16.86 -17.60
N LYS A 195 12.64 17.58 -18.71
CA LYS A 195 11.65 17.25 -19.76
C LYS A 195 11.69 15.80 -20.22
N ASP A 196 12.88 15.29 -20.49
CA ASP A 196 13.05 13.91 -20.97
C ASP A 196 12.68 12.89 -19.90
N THR A 197 12.95 13.20 -18.63
CA THR A 197 12.53 12.41 -17.49
C THR A 197 11.01 12.37 -17.39
N VAL A 198 10.34 13.52 -17.42
CA VAL A 198 8.88 13.61 -17.41
C VAL A 198 8.26 12.84 -18.57
N ARG A 199 8.79 13.00 -19.79
CA ARG A 199 8.32 12.26 -20.97
C ARG A 199 8.43 10.75 -20.77
N ARG A 200 9.55 10.24 -20.24
CA ARG A 200 9.73 8.82 -19.96
C ARG A 200 8.74 8.31 -18.93
N VAL A 201 8.52 9.05 -17.83
CA VAL A 201 7.53 8.69 -16.81
C VAL A 201 6.12 8.65 -17.38
N LEU A 202 5.74 9.64 -18.18
CA LEU A 202 4.43 9.66 -18.85
C LEU A 202 4.25 8.46 -19.79
N ILE A 203 5.30 8.08 -20.54
CA ILE A 203 5.28 6.87 -21.38
C ILE A 203 5.12 5.62 -20.51
N ALA A 204 5.85 5.51 -19.40
CA ALA A 204 5.77 4.39 -18.48
C ALA A 204 4.36 4.27 -17.87
N LEU A 205 3.79 5.35 -17.36
CA LEU A 205 2.42 5.39 -16.85
C LEU A 205 1.39 5.06 -17.95
N SER A 206 1.57 5.59 -19.16
CA SER A 206 0.67 5.29 -20.29
C SER A 206 0.74 3.84 -20.74
N SER A 207 1.89 3.17 -20.60
CA SER A 207 2.03 1.73 -20.91
C SER A 207 1.24 0.81 -19.98
N LEU A 208 0.78 1.35 -18.86
CA LEU A 208 -0.09 0.66 -17.91
C LEU A 208 -1.58 0.83 -18.26
N ARG A 209 -1.89 1.66 -19.27
CA ARG A 209 -3.25 2.00 -19.70
C ARG A 209 -4.04 0.79 -20.23
N ASP A 210 -3.38 -0.19 -20.79
CA ASP A 210 -4.03 -1.34 -21.43
C ASP A 210 -4.68 -2.32 -20.44
N THR A 211 -4.61 -2.01 -19.15
CA THR A 211 -5.12 -2.83 -18.05
C THR A 211 -6.50 -2.37 -17.53
N GLY A 212 -7.29 -1.69 -18.34
CA GLY A 212 -8.74 -1.45 -18.18
C GLY A 212 -9.19 -0.50 -17.05
N GLN A 213 -8.91 -0.78 -15.79
CA GLN A 213 -9.40 0.01 -14.64
C GLN A 213 -8.45 1.14 -14.18
N TRP A 214 -7.27 1.21 -14.74
CA TRP A 214 -6.28 2.26 -14.46
C TRP A 214 -6.70 3.65 -14.94
N VAL A 215 -7.75 3.71 -15.73
CA VAL A 215 -7.90 4.75 -16.74
C VAL A 215 -8.30 6.11 -16.20
N ALA A 216 -9.23 6.20 -15.25
CA ALA A 216 -9.78 7.52 -14.91
C ALA A 216 -8.83 8.38 -14.04
N ALA A 217 -8.47 7.93 -12.85
CA ALA A 217 -7.70 8.75 -11.91
C ALA A 217 -6.24 8.98 -12.38
N THR A 218 -5.62 7.97 -13.01
CA THR A 218 -4.25 8.10 -13.52
C THR A 218 -4.17 8.95 -14.79
N MET A 219 -5.22 8.98 -15.61
CA MET A 219 -5.27 9.84 -16.80
C MET A 219 -5.35 11.31 -16.45
N ASP A 220 -6.08 11.68 -15.40
CA ASP A 220 -6.14 13.05 -14.90
C ASP A 220 -4.77 13.49 -14.35
N ASP A 221 -4.07 12.59 -13.65
CA ASP A 221 -2.71 12.85 -13.18
C ASP A 221 -1.71 13.00 -14.35
N ILE A 222 -1.79 12.13 -15.38
CA ILE A 222 -0.97 12.23 -16.60
C ILE A 222 -1.22 13.55 -17.34
N ALA A 223 -2.49 13.93 -17.49
CA ALA A 223 -2.86 15.20 -18.13
C ALA A 223 -2.30 16.39 -17.35
N THR A 224 -2.47 16.40 -16.03
CA THR A 224 -1.96 17.44 -15.14
C THR A 224 -0.44 17.56 -15.21
N ILE A 225 0.30 16.45 -15.16
CA ILE A 225 1.76 16.44 -15.30
C ILE A 225 2.17 16.98 -16.66
N GLY A 226 1.49 16.59 -17.73
CA GLY A 226 1.74 17.07 -19.09
C GLY A 226 1.51 18.58 -19.24
N GLU A 227 0.51 19.14 -18.55
CA GLU A 227 0.26 20.58 -18.52
C GLU A 227 1.33 21.34 -17.72
N MET A 228 1.69 20.84 -16.54
CA MET A 228 2.76 21.41 -15.73
C MET A 228 4.08 21.47 -16.50
N ALA A 229 4.44 20.39 -17.19
CA ALA A 229 5.66 20.36 -18.02
C ALA A 229 5.61 21.35 -19.20
N ARG A 230 4.43 21.62 -19.77
CA ARG A 230 4.25 22.64 -20.81
C ARG A 230 4.40 24.04 -20.27
N MET A 231 3.80 24.34 -19.11
CA MET A 231 3.88 25.66 -18.47
C MET A 231 5.28 26.01 -17.98
N ALA A 232 6.06 25.03 -17.55
CA ALA A 232 7.45 25.24 -17.10
C ALA A 232 8.41 25.62 -18.26
N VAL A 233 7.95 25.55 -19.51
CA VAL A 233 8.74 25.80 -20.73
C VAL A 233 8.42 27.13 -21.40
N GLY A 234 7.28 27.74 -21.08
CA GLY A 234 6.84 29.04 -21.60
C GLY A 234 7.39 30.17 -20.81
#